data_ee5bce153a43ae04411e5f3fb4d747eb
#
_entry.id   ee5bce153a43ae04411e5f3fb4d747eb
#
_cell.length_a   1.000
_cell.length_b   1.000
_cell.length_c   1.000
_cell.angle_alpha   90.00
_cell.angle_beta   90.00
_cell.angle_gamma   90.00
#
_symmetry.space_group_name_H-M   'P 1'
#
loop_
_entity.id
_entity.type
_entity.pdbx_description
1 polymer ?
#
loop_
_entity_poly.entity_id
_entity_poly.type
_entity_poly.pdbx_seq_one_letter_code
_entity_poly.pdbx_strand_id
1 'polypeptide(L)'
;MDYSTYFLSKKEMMVCIGKGILAGMLAAWILYQSVYGMVTVFIFIPLCIQREKKKRREQQKETLLLQFRDAMQSVAAALQAGYSMENAWRESEKEMTELYGQDGIFVGELHQINQAVGMNQPIEKLLYEFALRSDCEDIQNFSDVFLFAKRSGGDFHKIIATTIEHISDKIEVEREVQTCLLYTSDAADEARS
;
A
#
# COMPACT_ATOMS: atom_id res chain seq x y z
N MET A 1 -4.38 1.64 12.58
CA MET A 1 -5.44 1.53 11.53
C MET A 1 -5.43 0.13 10.95
N ASP A 2 -6.56 -0.40 10.53
CA ASP A 2 -6.62 -1.73 9.90
C ASP A 2 -6.67 -1.54 8.37
N TYR A 3 -5.61 -1.92 7.67
CA TYR A 3 -5.48 -1.78 6.21
C TYR A 3 -6.18 -2.91 5.45
N SER A 4 -6.78 -3.86 6.16
CA SER A 4 -7.55 -4.96 5.56
C SER A 4 -8.90 -4.51 5.00
N THR A 5 -9.45 -3.37 5.47
CA THR A 5 -10.77 -2.87 5.05
C THR A 5 -10.70 -1.40 4.63
N TYR A 6 -10.96 -1.14 3.35
CA TYR A 6 -11.08 0.22 2.81
C TYR A 6 -12.53 0.71 2.86
N PHE A 7 -12.77 1.84 3.53
CA PHE A 7 -14.07 2.53 3.50
C PHE A 7 -14.04 3.63 2.43
N LEU A 8 -14.80 3.44 1.36
CA LEU A 8 -14.95 4.46 0.31
C LEU A 8 -15.54 5.76 0.89
N SER A 9 -14.93 6.89 0.53
CA SER A 9 -15.52 8.21 0.80
C SER A 9 -16.87 8.36 0.10
N LYS A 10 -17.80 9.10 0.71
CA LYS A 10 -19.14 9.37 0.14
C LYS A 10 -19.11 9.90 -1.29
N LYS A 11 -18.10 10.72 -1.63
CA LYS A 11 -17.89 11.25 -2.99
C LYS A 11 -17.49 10.16 -3.99
N GLU A 12 -16.62 9.24 -3.59
CA GLU A 12 -16.15 8.14 -4.42
C GLU A 12 -17.26 7.12 -4.67
N MET A 13 -18.07 6.86 -3.65
CA MET A 13 -19.24 6.00 -3.78
C MET A 13 -20.27 6.59 -4.77
N MET A 14 -20.50 7.92 -4.75
CA MET A 14 -21.36 8.59 -5.73
C MET A 14 -20.84 8.48 -7.16
N VAL A 15 -19.53 8.60 -7.37
CA VAL A 15 -18.91 8.46 -8.71
C VAL A 15 -19.03 7.02 -9.23
N CYS A 16 -18.83 6.02 -8.38
CA CYS A 16 -19.00 4.61 -8.75
C CYS A 16 -20.45 4.28 -9.08
N ILE A 17 -21.41 4.79 -8.29
CA ILE A 17 -22.84 4.65 -8.54
C ILE A 17 -23.22 5.35 -9.84
N GLY A 18 -22.70 6.56 -10.11
CA GLY A 18 -22.94 7.31 -11.34
C GLY A 18 -22.44 6.56 -12.58
N LYS A 19 -21.23 6.00 -12.55
CA LYS A 19 -20.68 5.15 -13.63
C LYS A 19 -21.50 3.87 -13.83
N GLY A 20 -21.94 3.25 -12.74
CA GLY A 20 -22.79 2.05 -12.80
C GLY A 20 -24.18 2.36 -13.41
N ILE A 21 -24.79 3.49 -13.06
CA ILE A 21 -26.07 3.94 -13.62
C ILE A 21 -25.92 4.27 -15.10
N LEU A 22 -24.84 4.96 -15.50
CA LEU A 22 -24.59 5.30 -16.90
C LEU A 22 -24.39 4.06 -17.78
N ALA A 23 -23.60 3.09 -17.31
CA ALA A 23 -23.39 1.81 -17.98
C ALA A 23 -24.69 0.99 -18.04
N GLY A 24 -25.50 1.02 -16.97
CA GLY A 24 -26.80 0.37 -16.92
C GLY A 24 -27.83 1.01 -17.87
N MET A 25 -27.82 2.34 -17.99
CA MET A 25 -28.67 3.07 -18.94
C MET A 25 -28.33 2.75 -20.39
N LEU A 26 -27.02 2.68 -20.72
CA LEU A 26 -26.55 2.28 -22.04
C LEU A 26 -26.95 0.83 -22.35
N ALA A 27 -26.77 -0.08 -21.42
CA ALA A 27 -27.20 -1.48 -21.59
C ALA A 27 -28.73 -1.62 -21.71
N ALA A 28 -29.49 -0.87 -20.94
CA ALA A 28 -30.96 -0.85 -21.03
C ALA A 28 -31.46 -0.25 -22.35
N TRP A 29 -30.76 0.72 -22.92
CA TRP A 29 -31.09 1.29 -24.23
C TRP A 29 -30.84 0.33 -25.39
N ILE A 30 -29.79 -0.51 -25.29
CA ILE A 30 -29.47 -1.55 -26.28
C ILE A 30 -30.45 -2.72 -26.16
N LEU A 31 -30.99 -3.00 -24.97
CA LEU A 31 -31.87 -4.12 -24.69
C LEU A 31 -33.35 -3.72 -24.57
N TYR A 32 -33.80 -2.69 -25.25
CA TYR A 32 -35.08 -1.98 -25.16
C TYR A 32 -36.38 -2.80 -25.16
N GLN A 33 -36.36 -4.11 -25.05
CA GLN A 33 -37.59 -4.95 -25.03
C GLN A 33 -37.70 -5.94 -23.87
N SER A 34 -36.89 -5.92 -22.82
CA SER A 34 -37.03 -6.94 -21.79
C SER A 34 -36.78 -6.44 -20.37
N VAL A 35 -37.71 -6.77 -19.48
CA VAL A 35 -37.60 -6.61 -18.00
C VAL A 35 -36.31 -7.25 -17.42
N TYR A 36 -35.71 -8.16 -18.14
CA TYR A 36 -34.41 -8.79 -17.79
C TYR A 36 -33.24 -7.82 -17.77
N GLY A 37 -33.29 -6.67 -18.47
CA GLY A 37 -32.25 -5.64 -18.42
C GLY A 37 -32.11 -4.99 -17.05
N MET A 38 -33.18 -4.92 -16.27
CA MET A 38 -33.16 -4.36 -14.91
C MET A 38 -32.40 -5.28 -13.92
N VAL A 39 -32.45 -6.59 -14.10
CA VAL A 39 -31.76 -7.58 -13.26
C VAL A 39 -30.24 -7.52 -13.48
N THR A 40 -29.80 -7.31 -14.73
CA THR A 40 -28.37 -7.20 -15.05
C THR A 40 -27.71 -5.99 -14.40
N VAL A 41 -28.41 -4.85 -14.31
CA VAL A 41 -27.91 -3.63 -13.63
C VAL A 41 -27.66 -3.91 -12.14
N PHE A 42 -28.56 -4.64 -11.47
CA PHE A 42 -28.44 -4.96 -10.05
C PHE A 42 -27.24 -5.85 -9.74
N ILE A 43 -26.81 -6.68 -10.68
CA ILE A 43 -25.63 -7.55 -10.54
C ILE A 43 -24.34 -6.78 -10.87
N PHE A 44 -24.38 -5.86 -11.84
CA PHE A 44 -23.18 -5.13 -12.28
C PHE A 44 -22.70 -4.07 -11.28
N ILE A 45 -23.60 -3.41 -10.55
CA ILE A 45 -23.24 -2.37 -9.56
C ILE A 45 -22.32 -2.91 -8.45
N PRO A 46 -22.64 -4.02 -7.73
CA PRO A 46 -21.77 -4.52 -6.68
C PRO A 46 -20.43 -5.05 -7.21
N LEU A 47 -20.40 -5.59 -8.44
CA LEU A 47 -19.15 -6.00 -9.08
C LEU A 47 -18.22 -4.83 -9.39
N CYS A 48 -18.74 -3.71 -9.89
CA CYS A 48 -17.97 -2.49 -10.12
C CYS A 48 -17.42 -1.93 -8.80
N ILE A 49 -18.24 -1.88 -7.75
CA ILE A 49 -17.82 -1.38 -6.44
C ILE A 49 -16.72 -2.27 -5.84
N GLN A 50 -16.84 -3.60 -5.95
CA GLN A 50 -15.81 -4.53 -5.45
C GLN A 50 -14.48 -4.38 -6.20
N ARG A 51 -14.51 -4.22 -7.52
CA ARG A 51 -13.31 -4.00 -8.34
C ARG A 51 -12.60 -2.68 -7.97
N GLU A 52 -13.38 -1.61 -7.81
CA GLU A 52 -12.81 -0.31 -7.41
C GLU A 52 -12.22 -0.35 -6.01
N LYS A 53 -12.90 -0.99 -5.05
CA LYS A 53 -12.37 -1.21 -3.69
C LYS A 53 -11.06 -1.99 -3.72
N LYS A 54 -11.00 -3.07 -4.51
CA LYS A 54 -9.78 -3.89 -4.64
C LYS A 54 -8.63 -3.07 -5.21
N LYS A 55 -8.87 -2.34 -6.31
CA LYS A 55 -7.85 -1.50 -6.95
C LYS A 55 -7.29 -0.44 -5.99
N ARG A 56 -8.16 0.25 -5.25
CA ARG A 56 -7.73 1.27 -4.28
C ARG A 56 -6.96 0.68 -3.10
N ARG A 57 -7.36 -0.51 -2.64
CA ARG A 57 -6.65 -1.22 -1.60
C ARG A 57 -5.24 -1.62 -2.05
N GLU A 58 -5.09 -2.09 -3.28
CA GLU A 58 -3.78 -2.38 -3.88
C GLU A 58 -2.93 -1.12 -3.98
N GLN A 59 -3.48 -0.01 -4.46
CA GLN A 59 -2.79 1.27 -4.51
C GLN A 59 -2.36 1.78 -3.13
N GLN A 60 -3.19 1.60 -2.10
CA GLN A 60 -2.80 1.97 -0.73
C GLN A 60 -1.66 1.10 -0.20
N LYS A 61 -1.68 -0.20 -0.46
CA LYS A 61 -0.59 -1.11 -0.08
C LYS A 61 0.71 -0.75 -0.79
N GLU A 62 0.64 -0.44 -2.08
CA GLU A 62 1.80 0.00 -2.85
C GLU A 62 2.37 1.31 -2.29
N THR A 63 1.52 2.29 -2.00
CA THR A 63 1.95 3.55 -1.36
C THR A 63 2.54 3.32 0.02
N LEU A 64 1.92 2.44 0.82
CA LEU A 64 2.43 2.08 2.15
C LEU A 64 3.81 1.43 2.05
N LEU A 65 3.99 0.51 1.09
CA LEU A 65 5.25 -0.20 0.87
C LEU A 65 6.36 0.75 0.42
N LEU A 66 6.05 1.71 -0.47
CA LEU A 66 6.99 2.76 -0.88
C LEU A 66 7.44 3.60 0.31
N GLN A 67 6.49 4.12 1.09
CA GLN A 67 6.81 4.92 2.27
C GLN A 67 7.57 4.12 3.33
N PHE A 68 7.24 2.83 3.49
CA PHE A 68 7.97 1.93 4.38
C PHE A 68 9.43 1.74 3.93
N ARG A 69 9.67 1.51 2.64
CA ARG A 69 11.03 1.41 2.07
C ARG A 69 11.83 2.68 2.35
N ASP A 70 11.26 3.85 2.09
CA ASP A 70 11.95 5.12 2.27
C ASP A 70 12.26 5.40 3.74
N ALA A 71 11.34 5.02 4.65
CA ALA A 71 11.60 5.06 6.08
C ALA A 71 12.72 4.11 6.50
N MET A 72 12.79 2.91 5.91
CA MET A 72 13.90 1.97 6.17
C MET A 72 15.24 2.54 5.68
N GLN A 73 15.27 3.26 4.54
CA GLN A 73 16.46 3.95 4.07
C GLN A 73 16.93 5.01 5.06
N SER A 74 16.00 5.81 5.59
CA SER A 74 16.29 6.81 6.62
C SER A 74 16.82 6.16 7.91
N VAL A 75 16.17 5.09 8.39
CA VAL A 75 16.64 4.31 9.56
C VAL A 75 18.05 3.76 9.32
N ALA A 76 18.33 3.18 8.13
CA ALA A 76 19.65 2.66 7.79
C ALA A 76 20.72 3.76 7.81
N ALA A 77 20.44 4.92 7.23
CA ALA A 77 21.35 6.06 7.22
C ALA A 77 21.63 6.57 8.66
N ALA A 78 20.61 6.68 9.50
CA ALA A 78 20.77 7.10 10.89
C ALA A 78 21.59 6.09 11.70
N LEU A 79 21.36 4.78 11.51
CA LEU A 79 22.16 3.74 12.16
C LEU A 79 23.64 3.78 11.69
N GLN A 80 23.90 4.01 10.41
CA GLN A 80 25.27 4.20 9.88
C GLN A 80 25.95 5.43 10.47
N ALA A 81 25.19 6.48 10.75
CA ALA A 81 25.69 7.67 11.44
C ALA A 81 25.93 7.45 12.95
N GLY A 82 25.64 6.26 13.48
CA GLY A 82 25.91 5.88 14.88
C GLY A 82 24.74 6.16 15.84
N TYR A 83 23.56 6.46 15.35
CA TYR A 83 22.38 6.61 16.20
C TYR A 83 21.98 5.26 16.81
N SER A 84 21.40 5.30 18.03
CA SER A 84 20.76 4.10 18.59
C SER A 84 19.51 3.74 17.77
N MET A 85 19.08 2.48 17.86
CA MET A 85 17.89 2.00 17.14
C MET A 85 16.67 2.91 17.35
N GLU A 86 16.37 3.25 18.60
CA GLU A 86 15.22 4.10 18.94
C GLU A 86 15.35 5.53 18.35
N ASN A 87 16.57 6.08 18.37
CA ASN A 87 16.82 7.40 17.79
C ASN A 87 16.79 7.38 16.28
N ALA A 88 17.23 6.31 15.63
CA ALA A 88 17.15 6.14 14.19
C ALA A 88 15.69 6.14 13.70
N TRP A 89 14.79 5.44 14.39
CA TRP A 89 13.37 5.46 14.08
C TRP A 89 12.72 6.81 14.31
N ARG A 90 13.13 7.53 15.35
CA ARG A 90 12.66 8.90 15.62
C ARG A 90 13.14 9.90 14.57
N GLU A 91 14.37 9.76 14.09
CA GLU A 91 14.90 10.61 13.02
C GLU A 91 14.19 10.32 11.70
N SER A 92 13.94 9.05 11.40
CA SER A 92 13.16 8.64 10.24
C SER A 92 11.74 9.24 10.25
N GLU A 93 11.08 9.36 11.42
CA GLU A 93 9.76 10.01 11.50
C GLU A 93 9.81 11.47 11.04
N LYS A 94 10.85 12.22 11.41
CA LYS A 94 11.01 13.61 10.98
C LYS A 94 11.19 13.70 9.47
N GLU A 95 12.10 12.91 8.93
CA GLU A 95 12.39 12.89 7.49
C GLU A 95 11.15 12.48 6.68
N MET A 96 10.45 11.44 7.11
CA MET A 96 9.22 10.99 6.46
C MET A 96 8.10 12.03 6.54
N THR A 97 8.03 12.78 7.65
CA THR A 97 7.07 13.89 7.79
C THR A 97 7.40 15.04 6.84
N GLU A 98 8.67 15.31 6.60
CA GLU A 98 9.10 16.32 5.62
C GLU A 98 8.81 15.90 4.18
N LEU A 99 9.00 14.62 3.85
CA LEU A 99 8.79 14.08 2.49
C LEU A 99 7.32 13.91 2.13
N TYR A 100 6.51 13.37 3.03
CA TYR A 100 5.14 12.93 2.75
C TYR A 100 4.06 13.73 3.48
N GLY A 101 4.47 14.68 4.32
CA GLY A 101 3.56 15.43 5.17
C GLY A 101 2.99 14.59 6.33
N GLN A 102 2.18 15.22 7.17
CA GLN A 102 1.53 14.53 8.31
C GLN A 102 0.46 13.53 7.88
N ASP A 103 -0.06 13.67 6.66
CA ASP A 103 -1.08 12.78 6.09
C ASP A 103 -0.50 11.53 5.41
N GLY A 104 0.83 11.35 5.43
CA GLY A 104 1.49 10.16 4.93
C GLY A 104 0.99 8.90 5.64
N ILE A 105 0.65 7.85 4.86
CA ILE A 105 0.03 6.62 5.39
C ILE A 105 0.95 5.98 6.43
N PHE A 106 2.24 5.85 6.12
CA PHE A 106 3.21 5.28 7.05
C PHE A 106 3.67 6.25 8.13
N VAL A 107 3.64 7.57 7.87
CA VAL A 107 4.01 8.60 8.86
C VAL A 107 3.17 8.49 10.13
N GLY A 108 1.85 8.29 9.98
CA GLY A 108 0.95 8.10 11.12
C GLY A 108 1.26 6.83 11.94
N GLU A 109 1.64 5.72 11.29
CA GLU A 109 2.06 4.50 11.98
C GLU A 109 3.41 4.68 12.66
N LEU A 110 4.36 5.33 11.99
CA LEU A 110 5.68 5.62 12.53
C LEU A 110 5.61 6.49 13.79
N HIS A 111 4.72 7.50 13.79
CA HIS A 111 4.43 8.30 14.96
C HIS A 111 3.91 7.46 16.14
N GLN A 112 2.94 6.56 15.89
CA GLN A 112 2.42 5.66 16.92
C GLN A 112 3.50 4.72 17.47
N ILE A 113 4.34 4.16 16.59
CA ILE A 113 5.46 3.30 16.97
C ILE A 113 6.43 4.07 17.87
N ASN A 114 6.84 5.28 17.48
CA ASN A 114 7.79 6.09 18.25
C ASN A 114 7.22 6.56 19.60
N GLN A 115 5.93 6.88 19.66
CA GLN A 115 5.27 7.16 20.94
C GLN A 115 5.30 5.94 21.88
N ALA A 116 4.99 4.76 21.36
CA ALA A 116 4.97 3.54 22.18
C ALA A 116 6.38 3.13 22.62
N VAL A 117 7.40 3.32 21.76
CA VAL A 117 8.81 3.14 22.14
C VAL A 117 9.20 4.12 23.25
N GLY A 118 8.75 5.37 23.18
CA GLY A 118 8.91 6.36 24.25
C GLY A 118 8.27 5.95 25.59
N MET A 119 7.26 5.07 25.56
CA MET A 119 6.65 4.44 26.73
C MET A 119 7.30 3.11 27.13
N ASN A 120 8.53 2.86 26.69
CA ASN A 120 9.32 1.64 26.93
C ASN A 120 8.70 0.35 26.35
N GLN A 121 7.88 0.45 25.30
CA GLN A 121 7.44 -0.75 24.61
C GLN A 121 8.54 -1.23 23.63
N PRO A 122 8.75 -2.55 23.50
CA PRO A 122 9.77 -3.09 22.62
C PRO A 122 9.37 -2.88 21.15
N ILE A 123 10.27 -2.26 20.39
CA ILE A 123 10.04 -1.89 18.99
C ILE A 123 9.70 -3.09 18.11
N GLU A 124 10.30 -4.25 18.36
CA GLU A 124 10.03 -5.47 17.61
C GLU A 124 8.58 -5.94 17.73
N LYS A 125 7.96 -5.75 18.90
CA LYS A 125 6.55 -6.07 19.10
C LYS A 125 5.65 -5.11 18.32
N LEU A 126 5.99 -3.82 18.33
CA LEU A 126 5.23 -2.79 17.64
C LEU A 126 5.29 -2.97 16.11
N LEU A 127 6.47 -3.30 15.59
CA LEU A 127 6.67 -3.61 14.17
C LEU A 127 5.89 -4.86 13.76
N TYR A 128 5.86 -5.88 14.60
CA TYR A 128 5.09 -7.09 14.34
C TYR A 128 3.58 -6.81 14.32
N GLU A 129 3.07 -6.05 15.29
CA GLU A 129 1.66 -5.64 15.32
C GLU A 129 1.29 -4.77 14.10
N PHE A 130 2.18 -3.88 13.67
CA PHE A 130 2.00 -3.11 12.44
C PHE A 130 1.98 -4.02 11.20
N ALA A 131 2.93 -4.95 11.10
CA ALA A 131 3.02 -5.89 9.98
C ALA A 131 1.73 -6.71 9.80
N LEU A 132 1.15 -7.19 10.88
CA LEU A 132 -0.14 -7.90 10.85
C LEU A 132 -1.29 -7.03 10.34
N ARG A 133 -1.30 -5.73 10.70
CA ARG A 133 -2.35 -4.80 10.24
C ARG A 133 -2.15 -4.31 8.82
N SER A 134 -0.90 -4.28 8.32
CA SER A 134 -0.56 -3.78 6.98
C SER A 134 -1.12 -4.66 5.87
N ASP A 135 -1.33 -5.95 6.13
CA ASP A 135 -1.72 -6.95 5.14
C ASP A 135 -0.78 -6.93 3.90
N CYS A 136 0.50 -6.64 4.15
CA CYS A 136 1.58 -6.58 3.17
C CYS A 136 2.66 -7.60 3.52
N GLU A 137 2.88 -8.56 2.61
CA GLU A 137 3.77 -9.70 2.83
C GLU A 137 5.23 -9.25 3.07
N ASP A 138 5.70 -8.24 2.34
CA ASP A 138 7.07 -7.74 2.48
C ASP A 138 7.34 -7.13 3.86
N ILE A 139 6.34 -6.41 4.41
CA ILE A 139 6.42 -5.82 5.77
C ILE A 139 6.36 -6.93 6.82
N GLN A 140 5.57 -7.98 6.60
CA GLN A 140 5.50 -9.14 7.50
C GLN A 140 6.83 -9.88 7.52
N ASN A 141 7.40 -10.19 6.35
CA ASN A 141 8.70 -10.84 6.22
C ASN A 141 9.80 -10.03 6.92
N PHE A 142 9.82 -8.70 6.72
CA PHE A 142 10.75 -7.82 7.44
C PHE A 142 10.59 -7.94 8.95
N SER A 143 9.36 -7.85 9.45
CA SER A 143 9.08 -7.91 10.88
C SER A 143 9.51 -9.23 11.52
N ASP A 144 9.29 -10.35 10.84
CA ASP A 144 9.69 -11.67 11.31
C ASP A 144 11.22 -11.80 11.38
N VAL A 145 11.92 -11.35 10.34
CA VAL A 145 13.40 -11.35 10.30
C VAL A 145 13.96 -10.41 11.36
N PHE A 146 13.37 -9.23 11.54
CA PHE A 146 13.77 -8.26 12.55
C PHE A 146 13.59 -8.82 13.98
N LEU A 147 12.46 -9.45 14.26
CA LEU A 147 12.19 -10.11 15.53
C LEU A 147 13.20 -11.24 15.83
N PHE A 148 13.51 -12.05 14.81
CA PHE A 148 14.52 -13.12 14.93
C PHE A 148 15.92 -12.55 15.21
N ALA A 149 16.31 -11.51 14.49
CA ALA A 149 17.62 -10.88 14.64
C ALA A 149 17.84 -10.31 16.04
N LYS A 150 16.82 -9.69 16.62
CA LYS A 150 16.93 -9.16 17.98
C LYS A 150 17.16 -10.25 19.03
N ARG A 151 16.59 -11.44 18.83
CA ARG A 151 16.78 -12.58 19.72
C ARG A 151 18.15 -13.25 19.57
N SER A 152 18.68 -13.29 18.34
CA SER A 152 19.93 -13.95 18.00
C SER A 152 21.16 -13.03 18.03
N GLY A 153 20.98 -11.72 18.28
CA GLY A 153 22.06 -10.72 18.19
C GLY A 153 22.51 -10.45 16.75
N GLY A 154 21.57 -10.53 15.79
CA GLY A 154 21.84 -10.34 14.38
C GLY A 154 22.21 -8.90 14.01
N ASP A 155 22.76 -8.75 12.81
CA ASP A 155 23.13 -7.46 12.23
C ASP A 155 21.91 -6.76 11.61
N PHE A 156 21.37 -5.78 12.34
CA PHE A 156 20.22 -5.00 11.89
C PHE A 156 20.49 -4.19 10.62
N HIS A 157 21.73 -3.71 10.42
CA HIS A 157 22.09 -2.98 9.20
C HIS A 157 21.92 -3.85 7.97
N LYS A 158 22.40 -5.09 8.05
CA LYS A 158 22.28 -6.05 6.95
C LYS A 158 20.81 -6.38 6.66
N ILE A 159 19.99 -6.57 7.68
CA ILE A 159 18.57 -6.92 7.53
C ILE A 159 17.82 -5.78 6.86
N ILE A 160 18.02 -4.54 7.33
CA ILE A 160 17.38 -3.37 6.76
C ILE A 160 17.84 -3.16 5.31
N ALA A 161 19.14 -3.26 5.03
CA ALA A 161 19.69 -3.13 3.68
C ALA A 161 19.09 -4.17 2.70
N THR A 162 19.06 -5.44 3.10
CA THR A 162 18.45 -6.50 2.27
C THR A 162 16.98 -6.29 2.04
N THR A 163 16.24 -5.76 3.03
CA THR A 163 14.82 -5.45 2.89
C THR A 163 14.59 -4.32 1.89
N ILE A 164 15.40 -3.24 1.97
CA ILE A 164 15.34 -2.13 1.03
C ILE A 164 15.57 -2.62 -0.40
N GLU A 165 16.62 -3.43 -0.62
CA GLU A 165 16.96 -4.01 -1.91
C GLU A 165 15.79 -4.83 -2.46
N HIS A 166 15.27 -5.78 -1.69
CA HIS A 166 14.18 -6.64 -2.09
C HIS A 166 12.89 -5.85 -2.45
N ILE A 167 12.53 -4.84 -1.66
CA ILE A 167 11.35 -4.01 -1.95
C ILE A 167 11.59 -3.15 -3.19
N SER A 168 12.80 -2.62 -3.37
CA SER A 168 13.15 -1.80 -4.54
C SER A 168 13.08 -2.60 -5.83
N ASP A 169 13.65 -3.79 -5.84
CA ASP A 169 13.60 -4.70 -7.00
C ASP A 169 12.17 -5.07 -7.37
N LYS A 170 11.33 -5.36 -6.37
CA LYS A 170 9.91 -5.66 -6.59
C LYS A 170 9.17 -4.50 -7.26
N ILE A 171 9.38 -3.28 -6.75
CA ILE A 171 8.74 -2.07 -7.31
C ILE A 171 9.22 -1.82 -8.73
N GLU A 172 10.51 -2.03 -9.02
CA GLU A 172 11.07 -1.85 -10.36
C GLU A 172 10.45 -2.83 -11.34
N VAL A 173 10.39 -4.11 -11.00
CA VAL A 173 9.75 -5.15 -11.83
C VAL A 173 8.28 -4.85 -12.08
N GLU A 174 7.52 -4.43 -11.06
CA GLU A 174 6.10 -4.06 -11.22
C GLU A 174 5.93 -2.88 -12.19
N ARG A 175 6.81 -1.88 -12.14
CA ARG A 175 6.81 -0.74 -13.07
C ARG A 175 7.15 -1.16 -14.51
N GLU A 176 8.15 -2.02 -14.69
CA GLU A 176 8.51 -2.55 -16.00
C GLU A 176 7.35 -3.32 -16.64
N VAL A 177 6.69 -4.17 -15.88
CA VAL A 177 5.51 -4.94 -16.33
C VAL A 177 4.37 -4.00 -16.73
N GLN A 178 4.08 -2.98 -15.95
CA GLN A 178 3.05 -1.99 -16.27
C GLN A 178 3.39 -1.21 -17.55
N THR A 179 4.64 -0.82 -17.71
CA THR A 179 5.11 -0.10 -18.90
C THR A 179 5.01 -0.99 -20.15
N CYS A 180 5.43 -2.25 -20.04
CA CYS A 180 5.34 -3.22 -21.14
C CYS A 180 3.88 -3.49 -21.56
N LEU A 181 2.95 -3.58 -20.61
CA LEU A 181 1.52 -3.74 -20.90
C LEU A 181 0.91 -2.53 -21.60
N LEU A 182 1.34 -1.31 -21.24
CA LEU A 182 0.90 -0.09 -21.92
C LEU A 182 1.37 -0.07 -23.39
N TYR A 183 2.65 -0.37 -23.66
CA TYR A 183 3.18 -0.43 -25.02
C TYR A 183 2.50 -1.50 -25.88
N THR A 184 2.17 -2.67 -25.31
CA THR A 184 1.46 -3.72 -26.05
C THR A 184 0.00 -3.35 -26.33
N SER A 185 -0.65 -2.60 -25.44
CA SER A 185 -2.02 -2.10 -25.65
C SER A 185 -2.06 -1.05 -26.77
N ASP A 186 -1.13 -0.08 -26.74
CA ASP A 186 -1.06 0.98 -27.75
C ASP A 186 -0.72 0.39 -29.14
N ALA A 187 0.21 -0.56 -29.22
CA ALA A 187 0.53 -1.26 -30.48
C ALA A 187 -0.65 -2.09 -31.03
N ALA A 188 -1.49 -2.63 -30.16
CA ALA A 188 -2.69 -3.37 -30.57
C ALA A 188 -3.80 -2.45 -31.09
N ASP A 189 -3.91 -1.24 -30.56
CA ASP A 189 -4.87 -0.23 -31.02
C ASP A 189 -4.41 0.40 -32.35
N GLU A 190 -3.11 0.62 -32.57
CA GLU A 190 -2.53 1.11 -33.78
C GLU A 190 -2.65 0.11 -34.95
N ALA A 191 -2.56 -1.20 -34.65
CA ALA A 191 -2.77 -2.27 -35.63
C ALA A 191 -4.25 -2.46 -36.05
N ARG A 192 -5.19 -1.82 -35.34
CA ARG A 192 -6.64 -1.90 -35.58
C ARG A 192 -7.20 -0.69 -36.35
N SER A 193 -6.47 0.39 -36.45
CA SER A 193 -6.84 1.59 -37.23
C SER A 193 -6.35 1.51 -38.67
#